data_ea6065712a95b7500a9c91366ed29b3a
#
_entry.id   ea6065712a95b7500a9c91366ed29b3a
#
_cell.length_a   1.000
_cell.length_b   1.000
_cell.length_c   1.000
_cell.angle_alpha   90.00
_cell.angle_beta   90.00
_cell.angle_gamma   90.00
#
_symmetry.space_group_name_H-M   'P 1'
#
loop_
_entity.id
_entity.type
_entity.pdbx_description
1 polymer ?
#
loop_
_entity_poly.entity_id
_entity_poly.type
_entity_poly.pdbx_seq_one_letter_code
_entity_poly.pdbx_strand_id
1 'polypeptide(L)'
;NENIVVVFDNVDRRSAEEQLVCFQLALWFMAQTRALVILTMRDVTFELYKNEPPLDTYKSGTIFHISPPRFIDVVKRRLELSLEALSAEAPEKVEYSISSGARIAYDGRQASDFLRVVYEEIFEKPRNISKIIEALAARNVRQSLDMFMSILTSGHMPEEELARVSMGSR
;
A
#
# COMPACT_ATOMS: atom_id res chain seq x y z
N ASN A 1 1.41 33.77 -15.74
CA ASN A 1 0.87 33.58 -14.38
C ASN A 1 1.22 32.17 -13.99
N GLU A 2 2.15 32.01 -13.08
CA GLU A 2 2.45 30.71 -12.48
C GLU A 2 1.39 30.41 -11.43
N ASN A 3 0.74 29.24 -11.53
CA ASN A 3 -0.18 28.77 -10.51
C ASN A 3 0.64 28.06 -9.42
N ILE A 4 0.59 28.57 -8.21
CA ILE A 4 1.30 27.99 -7.06
C ILE A 4 0.37 26.99 -6.38
N VAL A 5 0.89 25.80 -6.10
CA VAL A 5 0.21 24.78 -5.29
C VAL A 5 1.04 24.55 -4.04
N VAL A 6 0.42 24.64 -2.88
CA VAL A 6 1.05 24.37 -1.57
C VAL A 6 0.36 23.17 -0.96
N VAL A 7 1.14 22.16 -0.59
CA VAL A 7 0.62 20.91 0.00
C VAL A 7 1.16 20.75 1.41
N PHE A 8 0.27 20.68 2.39
CA PHE A 8 0.57 20.28 3.76
C PHE A 8 0.27 18.80 3.93
N ASP A 9 1.31 17.98 3.90
CA ASP A 9 1.18 16.51 3.98
C ASP A 9 1.60 15.97 5.35
N ASN A 10 1.00 14.84 5.74
CA ASN A 10 1.28 14.15 7.01
C ASN A 10 1.04 14.99 8.28
N VAL A 11 0.13 15.94 8.23
CA VAL A 11 -0.21 16.80 9.38
C VAL A 11 -0.70 15.95 10.56
N ASP A 12 -1.42 14.88 10.29
CA ASP A 12 -1.95 13.93 11.28
C ASP A 12 -0.88 13.16 12.08
N ARG A 13 0.40 13.24 11.69
CA ARG A 13 1.54 12.65 12.44
C ARG A 13 2.15 13.59 13.46
N ARG A 14 1.70 14.84 13.50
CA ARG A 14 2.17 15.85 14.42
C ARG A 14 1.40 15.79 15.75
N SER A 15 1.94 16.45 16.78
CA SER A 15 1.18 16.66 18.03
C SER A 15 -0.08 17.49 17.75
N ALA A 16 -1.06 17.42 18.64
CA ALA A 16 -2.31 18.17 18.49
C ALA A 16 -2.08 19.69 18.34
N GLU A 17 -1.14 20.24 19.09
CA GLU A 17 -0.77 21.66 19.01
C GLU A 17 -0.14 22.01 17.66
N GLU A 18 0.78 21.17 17.16
CA GLU A 18 1.40 21.36 15.84
C GLU A 18 0.40 21.21 14.71
N GLN A 19 -0.59 20.32 14.85
CA GLN A 19 -1.68 20.16 13.87
C GLN A 19 -2.46 21.46 13.74
N LEU A 20 -2.85 22.08 14.85
CA LEU A 20 -3.56 23.36 14.86
C LEU A 20 -2.73 24.47 14.20
N VAL A 21 -1.42 24.53 14.46
CA VAL A 21 -0.52 25.48 13.80
C VAL A 21 -0.48 25.22 12.28
N CYS A 22 -0.41 23.99 11.84
CA CYS A 22 -0.45 23.64 10.41
C CYS A 22 -1.77 24.08 9.76
N PHE A 23 -2.91 23.89 10.45
CA PHE A 23 -4.22 24.34 9.95
C PHE A 23 -4.28 25.87 9.82
N GLN A 24 -3.78 26.59 10.81
CA GLN A 24 -3.70 28.06 10.77
C GLN A 24 -2.79 28.57 9.66
N LEU A 25 -1.61 27.94 9.47
CA LEU A 25 -0.71 28.26 8.39
C LEU A 25 -1.34 28.02 7.01
N ALA A 26 -2.05 26.92 6.83
CA ALA A 26 -2.75 26.62 5.57
C ALA A 26 -3.77 27.71 5.24
N LEU A 27 -4.56 28.15 6.23
CA LEU A 27 -5.51 29.26 6.07
C LEU A 27 -4.80 30.58 5.76
N TRP A 28 -3.71 30.86 6.46
CA TRP A 28 -2.93 32.07 6.23
C TRP A 28 -2.37 32.10 4.81
N PHE A 29 -1.79 31.00 4.32
CA PHE A 29 -1.32 30.89 2.94
C PHE A 29 -2.45 31.12 1.94
N MET A 30 -3.60 30.51 2.16
CA MET A 30 -4.78 30.67 1.31
C MET A 30 -5.24 32.13 1.26
N ALA A 31 -5.20 32.83 2.41
CA ALA A 31 -5.62 34.22 2.50
C ALA A 31 -4.61 35.23 1.91
N GLN A 32 -3.30 34.95 2.05
CA GLN A 32 -2.25 35.87 1.63
C GLN A 32 -1.78 35.64 0.20
N THR A 33 -1.99 34.44 -0.33
CA THR A 33 -1.54 34.08 -1.67
C THR A 33 -2.72 33.64 -2.53
N ARG A 34 -2.57 33.67 -3.84
CA ARG A 34 -3.56 33.07 -4.77
C ARG A 34 -3.24 31.59 -5.05
N ALA A 35 -2.52 30.94 -4.14
CA ALA A 35 -2.13 29.56 -4.29
C ALA A 35 -3.32 28.61 -4.02
N LEU A 36 -3.33 27.49 -4.71
CA LEU A 36 -4.15 26.35 -4.30
C LEU A 36 -3.46 25.69 -3.10
N VAL A 37 -4.14 25.70 -1.95
CA VAL A 37 -3.65 25.06 -0.74
C VAL A 37 -4.36 23.73 -0.54
N ILE A 38 -3.58 22.66 -0.44
CA ILE A 38 -4.10 21.30 -0.19
C ILE A 38 -3.59 20.86 1.19
N LEU A 39 -4.53 20.44 2.03
CA LEU A 39 -4.25 19.93 3.37
C LEU A 39 -4.69 18.47 3.42
N THR A 40 -3.73 17.56 3.58
CA THR A 40 -4.03 16.12 3.67
C THR A 40 -4.03 15.66 5.11
N MET A 41 -5.05 14.90 5.50
CA MET A 41 -5.17 14.33 6.84
C MET A 41 -6.03 13.08 6.82
N ARG A 42 -5.96 12.28 7.88
CA ARG A 42 -6.83 11.12 8.06
C ARG A 42 -8.24 11.55 8.46
N ASP A 43 -9.23 10.72 8.12
CA ASP A 43 -10.62 10.95 8.50
C ASP A 43 -10.78 11.15 10.02
N VAL A 44 -10.02 10.38 10.83
CA VAL A 44 -10.05 10.52 12.29
C VAL A 44 -9.63 11.92 12.74
N THR A 45 -8.56 12.46 12.15
CA THR A 45 -8.09 13.82 12.47
C THR A 45 -9.09 14.87 12.00
N PHE A 46 -9.64 14.69 10.80
CA PHE A 46 -10.67 15.58 10.28
C PHE A 46 -11.91 15.58 11.17
N GLU A 47 -12.44 14.42 11.57
CA GLU A 47 -13.61 14.29 12.44
C GLU A 47 -13.40 14.93 13.82
N LEU A 48 -12.15 14.87 14.33
CA LEU A 48 -11.82 15.48 15.62
C LEU A 48 -11.88 17.01 15.58
N TYR A 49 -11.40 17.63 14.49
CA TYR A 49 -11.24 19.09 14.41
C TYR A 49 -12.22 19.80 13.49
N LYS A 50 -13.09 19.11 12.74
CA LYS A 50 -13.98 19.71 11.73
C LYS A 50 -14.92 20.79 12.27
N ASN A 51 -15.26 20.73 13.56
CA ASN A 51 -16.16 21.68 14.24
C ASN A 51 -15.41 22.70 15.10
N GLU A 52 -14.08 22.69 15.06
CA GLU A 52 -13.22 23.59 15.82
C GLU A 52 -12.43 24.52 14.88
N PRO A 53 -12.18 25.78 15.33
CA PRO A 53 -11.29 26.66 14.57
C PRO A 53 -9.87 26.05 14.42
N PRO A 54 -9.27 26.12 13.24
CA PRO A 54 -9.73 26.85 12.05
C PRO A 54 -10.49 25.97 11.03
N LEU A 55 -10.67 24.66 11.25
CA LEU A 55 -11.25 23.76 10.26
C LEU A 55 -12.76 23.97 10.06
N ASP A 56 -13.46 24.51 11.05
CA ASP A 56 -14.90 24.88 11.00
C ASP A 56 -15.20 25.90 9.88
N THR A 57 -14.18 26.64 9.44
CA THR A 57 -14.30 27.61 8.35
C THR A 57 -14.28 26.98 6.95
N TYR A 58 -13.80 25.72 6.82
CA TYR A 58 -13.79 25.00 5.56
C TYR A 58 -15.19 24.44 5.27
N LYS A 59 -15.83 25.00 4.25
CA LYS A 59 -17.16 24.55 3.82
C LYS A 59 -17.09 23.26 3.02
N SER A 60 -18.16 22.48 3.07
CA SER A 60 -18.28 21.15 2.47
C SER A 60 -17.88 21.01 0.98
N GLY A 61 -17.89 22.10 0.21
CA GLY A 61 -17.52 22.08 -1.21
C GLY A 61 -16.02 21.92 -1.51
N THR A 62 -15.17 21.99 -0.49
CA THR A 62 -13.71 21.93 -0.62
C THR A 62 -13.10 20.66 -0.01
N ILE A 63 -13.92 19.75 0.47
CA ILE A 63 -13.49 18.53 1.16
C ILE A 63 -13.62 17.34 0.20
N PHE A 64 -12.52 16.62 0.02
CA PHE A 64 -12.47 15.43 -0.82
C PHE A 64 -12.10 14.22 0.05
N HIS A 65 -12.99 13.24 0.11
CA HIS A 65 -12.70 11.95 0.74
C HIS A 65 -12.10 10.98 -0.27
N ILE A 66 -10.90 10.48 0.05
CA ILE A 66 -10.22 9.48 -0.76
C ILE A 66 -10.35 8.15 -0.05
N SER A 67 -11.19 7.27 -0.60
CA SER A 67 -11.29 5.91 -0.10
C SER A 67 -10.05 5.10 -0.47
N PRO A 68 -9.47 4.34 0.47
CA PRO A 68 -8.35 3.47 0.16
C PRO A 68 -8.78 2.41 -0.87
N PRO A 69 -7.89 2.02 -1.79
CA PRO A 69 -8.15 0.91 -2.70
C PRO A 69 -8.35 -0.38 -1.92
N ARG A 70 -9.08 -1.33 -2.49
CA ARG A 70 -9.20 -2.65 -1.88
C ARG A 70 -7.83 -3.33 -1.85
N PHE A 71 -7.51 -4.00 -0.75
CA PHE A 71 -6.25 -4.73 -0.60
C PHE A 71 -6.01 -5.69 -1.78
N ILE A 72 -7.05 -6.44 -2.16
CA ILE A 72 -6.99 -7.41 -3.25
C ILE A 72 -6.58 -6.79 -4.59
N ASP A 73 -7.09 -5.59 -4.91
CA ASP A 73 -6.79 -4.90 -6.17
C ASP A 73 -5.33 -4.41 -6.18
N VAL A 74 -4.82 -3.98 -5.02
CA VAL A 74 -3.41 -3.58 -4.86
C VAL A 74 -2.46 -4.76 -5.05
N VAL A 75 -2.75 -5.89 -4.41
CA VAL A 75 -1.94 -7.11 -4.54
C VAL A 75 -1.97 -7.62 -5.98
N LYS A 76 -3.15 -7.69 -6.57
CA LYS A 76 -3.33 -8.10 -7.97
C LYS A 76 -2.45 -7.27 -8.90
N ARG A 77 -2.55 -5.94 -8.81
CA ARG A 77 -1.77 -5.04 -9.66
C ARG A 77 -0.27 -5.14 -9.44
N ARG A 78 0.17 -5.33 -8.21
CA ARG A 78 1.60 -5.53 -7.90
C ARG A 78 2.13 -6.84 -8.48
N LEU A 79 1.36 -7.93 -8.35
CA LEU A 79 1.75 -9.22 -8.91
C LEU A 79 1.80 -9.17 -10.45
N GLU A 80 0.82 -8.55 -11.10
CA GLU A 80 0.82 -8.34 -12.55
C GLU A 80 2.08 -7.57 -13.00
N LEU A 81 2.39 -6.45 -12.36
CA LEU A 81 3.59 -5.65 -12.67
C LEU A 81 4.89 -6.43 -12.43
N SER A 82 4.93 -7.25 -11.36
CA SER A 82 6.10 -8.09 -11.08
C SER A 82 6.27 -9.19 -12.13
N LEU A 83 5.18 -9.80 -12.59
CA LEU A 83 5.19 -10.78 -13.66
C LEU A 83 5.61 -10.17 -15.00
N GLU A 84 5.12 -8.99 -15.33
CA GLU A 84 5.53 -8.23 -16.52
C GLU A 84 7.04 -7.92 -16.48
N ALA A 85 7.56 -7.43 -15.34
CA ALA A 85 8.98 -7.11 -15.18
C ALA A 85 9.87 -8.36 -15.29
N LEU A 86 9.49 -9.45 -14.64
CA LEU A 86 10.22 -10.72 -14.73
C LEU A 86 10.20 -11.32 -16.15
N SER A 87 9.12 -11.11 -16.89
CA SER A 87 9.02 -11.57 -18.28
C SER A 87 9.87 -10.74 -19.25
N ALA A 88 10.02 -9.44 -18.96
CA ALA A 88 10.78 -8.50 -19.81
C ALA A 88 12.30 -8.58 -19.59
N GLU A 89 12.74 -8.80 -18.35
CA GLU A 89 14.14 -8.72 -17.92
C GLU A 89 14.66 -10.02 -17.32
N ALA A 90 14.05 -11.18 -17.60
CA ALA A 90 14.39 -12.45 -16.94
C ALA A 90 15.91 -12.65 -16.85
N PRO A 91 16.59 -12.32 -15.75
CA PRO A 91 18.00 -12.65 -15.58
C PRO A 91 18.12 -14.17 -15.56
N GLU A 92 19.08 -14.71 -16.29
CA GLU A 92 19.27 -16.17 -16.37
C GLU A 92 19.43 -16.83 -15.01
N LYS A 93 19.98 -16.10 -14.02
CA LYS A 93 20.10 -16.57 -12.63
C LYS A 93 20.15 -15.37 -11.69
N VAL A 94 19.37 -15.43 -10.62
CA VAL A 94 19.46 -14.49 -9.49
C VAL A 94 20.02 -15.25 -8.29
N GLU A 95 21.14 -14.76 -7.75
CA GLU A 95 21.73 -15.32 -6.54
C GLU A 95 21.40 -14.47 -5.33
N TYR A 96 20.83 -15.09 -4.31
CA TYR A 96 20.61 -14.47 -3.00
C TYR A 96 21.52 -15.10 -1.95
N SER A 97 22.21 -14.24 -1.22
CA SER A 97 22.96 -14.66 -0.04
C SER A 97 22.09 -14.46 1.20
N ILE A 98 21.80 -15.56 1.89
CA ILE A 98 21.07 -15.52 3.17
C ILE A 98 22.06 -15.18 4.29
N SER A 99 21.58 -14.60 5.39
CA SER A 99 22.37 -14.24 6.57
C SER A 99 23.14 -15.41 7.20
N SER A 100 22.73 -16.65 6.92
CA SER A 100 23.45 -17.89 7.32
C SER A 100 24.64 -18.24 6.43
N GLY A 101 24.92 -17.44 5.38
CA GLY A 101 26.01 -17.71 4.41
C GLY A 101 25.63 -18.65 3.28
N ALA A 102 24.43 -19.22 3.28
CA ALA A 102 23.95 -20.04 2.17
C ALA A 102 23.60 -19.15 0.97
N ARG A 103 23.95 -19.60 -0.24
CA ARG A 103 23.56 -18.96 -1.50
C ARG A 103 22.41 -19.74 -2.12
N ILE A 104 21.33 -19.06 -2.40
CA ILE A 104 20.20 -19.62 -3.15
C ILE A 104 20.26 -19.00 -4.54
N ALA A 105 20.47 -19.82 -5.56
CA ALA A 105 20.34 -19.42 -6.95
C ALA A 105 18.98 -19.89 -7.46
N TYR A 106 18.20 -19.01 -8.05
CA TYR A 106 16.97 -19.40 -8.74
C TYR A 106 16.91 -18.74 -10.12
N ASP A 107 16.29 -19.44 -11.04
CA ASP A 107 16.00 -18.97 -12.39
C ASP A 107 14.82 -17.96 -12.31
N GLY A 108 14.88 -16.89 -13.10
CA GLY A 108 13.78 -15.93 -13.21
C GLY A 108 12.45 -16.59 -13.61
N ARG A 109 12.49 -17.72 -14.31
CA ARG A 109 11.31 -18.54 -14.62
C ARG A 109 10.66 -19.13 -13.37
N GLN A 110 11.47 -19.64 -12.44
CA GLN A 110 10.97 -20.20 -11.17
C GLN A 110 10.30 -19.12 -10.32
N ALA A 111 10.85 -17.90 -10.30
CA ALA A 111 10.23 -16.78 -9.62
C ALA A 111 8.89 -16.39 -10.26
N SER A 112 8.79 -16.38 -11.57
CA SER A 112 7.57 -16.13 -12.31
C SER A 112 6.51 -17.21 -12.03
N ASP A 113 6.91 -18.49 -12.05
CA ASP A 113 6.03 -19.61 -11.76
C ASP A 113 5.51 -19.55 -10.31
N PHE A 114 6.38 -19.22 -9.34
CA PHE A 114 5.97 -19.02 -7.96
C PHE A 114 4.95 -17.89 -7.81
N LEU A 115 5.19 -16.72 -8.41
CA LEU A 115 4.26 -15.60 -8.37
C LEU A 115 2.92 -15.93 -9.04
N ARG A 116 2.93 -16.70 -10.12
CA ARG A 116 1.70 -17.16 -10.77
C ARG A 116 0.89 -18.05 -9.86
N VAL A 117 1.54 -18.97 -9.17
CA VAL A 117 0.87 -19.86 -8.19
C VAL A 117 0.28 -19.07 -7.04
N VAL A 118 1.03 -18.12 -6.48
CA VAL A 118 0.53 -17.22 -5.44
C VAL A 118 -0.69 -16.46 -5.94
N TYR A 119 -0.67 -15.99 -7.19
CA TYR A 119 -1.80 -15.33 -7.82
C TYR A 119 -3.03 -16.25 -7.91
N GLU A 120 -2.88 -17.45 -8.46
CA GLU A 120 -3.97 -18.43 -8.62
C GLU A 120 -4.57 -18.81 -7.25
N GLU A 121 -3.74 -19.09 -6.24
CA GLU A 121 -4.19 -19.45 -4.90
C GLU A 121 -5.00 -18.35 -4.20
N ILE A 122 -4.62 -17.10 -4.41
CA ILE A 122 -5.26 -15.96 -3.73
C ILE A 122 -6.51 -15.50 -4.46
N PHE A 123 -6.48 -15.49 -5.80
CA PHE A 123 -7.51 -14.85 -6.61
C PHE A 123 -8.47 -15.84 -7.27
N GLU A 124 -8.02 -17.03 -7.64
CA GLU A 124 -8.83 -17.99 -8.39
C GLU A 124 -9.48 -19.04 -7.51
N LYS A 125 -8.83 -19.39 -6.38
CA LYS A 125 -9.44 -20.34 -5.44
C LYS A 125 -10.36 -19.62 -4.45
N PRO A 126 -11.52 -20.24 -4.08
CA PRO A 126 -12.51 -19.63 -3.18
C PRO A 126 -12.04 -19.59 -1.71
N ARG A 127 -10.76 -19.45 -1.48
CA ARG A 127 -10.21 -19.28 -0.13
C ARG A 127 -10.35 -17.81 0.26
N ASN A 128 -11.05 -17.55 1.38
CA ASN A 128 -11.33 -16.19 1.87
C ASN A 128 -10.09 -15.50 2.51
N ILE A 129 -8.86 -15.86 2.11
CA ILE A 129 -7.62 -15.32 2.70
C ILE A 129 -7.59 -13.79 2.58
N SER A 130 -7.92 -13.26 1.43
CA SER A 130 -7.96 -11.81 1.22
C SER A 130 -8.96 -11.10 2.13
N LYS A 131 -10.14 -11.67 2.34
CA LYS A 131 -11.17 -11.13 3.23
C LYS A 131 -10.74 -11.18 4.70
N ILE A 132 -10.05 -12.26 5.09
CA ILE A 132 -9.51 -12.40 6.46
C ILE A 132 -8.44 -11.32 6.70
N ILE A 133 -7.51 -11.15 5.76
CA ILE A 133 -6.46 -10.13 5.86
C ILE A 133 -7.09 -8.72 5.92
N GLU A 134 -8.04 -8.41 5.03
CA GLU A 134 -8.73 -7.12 5.03
C GLU A 134 -9.48 -6.85 6.35
N ALA A 135 -10.11 -7.88 6.93
CA ALA A 135 -10.82 -7.76 8.19
C ALA A 135 -9.85 -7.53 9.36
N LEU A 136 -8.77 -8.32 9.44
CA LEU A 136 -7.75 -8.19 10.50
C LEU A 136 -7.01 -6.86 10.44
N ALA A 137 -6.77 -6.34 9.24
CA ALA A 137 -6.09 -5.06 9.03
C ALA A 137 -7.03 -3.85 9.13
N ALA A 138 -8.31 -4.02 9.48
CA ALA A 138 -9.30 -2.95 9.57
C ALA A 138 -9.30 -2.01 8.34
N ARG A 139 -9.18 -2.57 7.15
CA ARG A 139 -9.04 -1.88 5.85
C ARG A 139 -7.78 -1.01 5.70
N ASN A 140 -6.79 -1.17 6.56
CA ASN A 140 -5.51 -0.52 6.40
C ASN A 140 -4.67 -1.29 5.37
N VAL A 141 -4.55 -0.75 4.15
CA VAL A 141 -3.87 -1.42 3.02
C VAL A 141 -2.40 -1.73 3.33
N ARG A 142 -1.68 -0.85 4.04
CA ARG A 142 -0.28 -1.08 4.43
C ARG A 142 -0.19 -2.28 5.37
N GLN A 143 -1.00 -2.31 6.41
CA GLN A 143 -1.04 -3.42 7.36
C GLN A 143 -1.47 -4.73 6.69
N SER A 144 -2.43 -4.66 5.75
CA SER A 144 -2.82 -5.82 4.94
C SER A 144 -1.66 -6.37 4.11
N LEU A 145 -0.86 -5.49 3.50
CA LEU A 145 0.32 -5.88 2.73
C LEU A 145 1.41 -6.48 3.62
N ASP A 146 1.65 -5.91 4.80
CA ASP A 146 2.63 -6.42 5.77
C ASP A 146 2.22 -7.81 6.27
N MET A 147 0.94 -8.02 6.60
CA MET A 147 0.40 -9.34 6.95
C MET A 147 0.55 -10.34 5.81
N PHE A 148 0.23 -9.91 4.59
CA PHE A 148 0.36 -10.75 3.40
C PHE A 148 1.82 -11.16 3.16
N MET A 149 2.75 -10.23 3.23
CA MET A 149 4.18 -10.52 3.11
C MET A 149 4.65 -11.45 4.22
N SER A 150 4.19 -11.27 5.45
CA SER A 150 4.51 -12.15 6.57
C SER A 150 4.01 -13.58 6.34
N ILE A 151 2.83 -13.76 5.75
CA ILE A 151 2.31 -15.08 5.39
C ILE A 151 3.19 -15.72 4.32
N LEU A 152 3.55 -14.99 3.26
CA LEU A 152 4.39 -15.51 2.18
C LEU A 152 5.80 -15.91 2.65
N THR A 153 6.34 -15.16 3.63
CA THR A 153 7.71 -15.38 4.13
C THR A 153 7.79 -16.25 5.37
N SER A 154 6.66 -16.69 5.91
CA SER A 154 6.60 -17.44 7.18
C SER A 154 7.18 -18.86 7.12
N GLY A 155 7.51 -19.38 5.93
CA GLY A 155 7.97 -20.75 5.75
C GLY A 155 6.92 -21.83 6.08
N HIS A 156 5.70 -21.43 6.42
CA HIS A 156 4.59 -22.34 6.70
C HIS A 156 3.77 -22.72 5.46
N MET A 157 4.14 -22.19 4.29
CA MET A 157 3.67 -22.75 3.04
C MET A 157 4.39 -24.09 2.85
N PRO A 158 3.66 -25.23 2.80
CA PRO A 158 4.30 -26.54 2.68
C PRO A 158 5.18 -26.56 1.44
N GLU A 159 6.49 -26.77 1.65
CA GLU A 159 7.46 -26.89 0.54
C GLU A 159 7.03 -27.93 -0.50
N GLU A 160 6.30 -28.95 -0.03
CA GLU A 160 5.73 -29.98 -0.89
C GLU A 160 4.63 -29.46 -1.83
N GLU A 161 3.80 -28.51 -1.39
CA GLU A 161 2.79 -27.88 -2.27
C GLU A 161 3.47 -26.92 -3.27
N LEU A 162 4.48 -26.18 -2.85
CA LEU A 162 5.29 -25.34 -3.74
C LEU A 162 6.06 -26.19 -4.76
N ALA A 163 6.63 -27.32 -4.33
CA ALA A 163 7.33 -28.25 -5.21
C ALA A 163 6.36 -28.93 -6.20
N ARG A 164 5.18 -29.36 -5.79
CA ARG A 164 4.14 -29.90 -6.69
C ARG A 164 3.71 -28.93 -7.77
N VAL A 165 3.64 -27.66 -7.42
CA VAL A 165 3.24 -26.62 -8.36
C VAL A 165 4.38 -26.27 -9.32
N SER A 166 5.63 -26.23 -8.83
CA SER A 166 6.80 -26.01 -9.69
C SER A 166 7.11 -27.17 -10.63
N MET A 167 6.70 -28.40 -10.27
CA MET A 167 6.92 -29.60 -11.09
C MET A 167 5.81 -29.85 -12.13
N GLY A 168 4.82 -28.95 -12.22
CA GLY A 168 3.79 -29.02 -13.25
C GLY A 168 3.00 -30.33 -13.19
N SER A 169 1.94 -30.35 -12.39
CA SER A 169 0.91 -31.37 -12.63
C SER A 169 0.32 -31.11 -14.01
N ARG A 170 0.78 -31.87 -14.99
CA ARG A 170 0.04 -32.09 -16.23
C ARG A 170 -1.17 -32.96 -15.96
#